data_0327b389c303a28a21d08d2a79a143ee
#
_entry.id   0327b389c303a28a21d08d2a79a143ee
#
_cell.length_a   1.000
_cell.length_b   1.000
_cell.length_c   1.000
_cell.angle_alpha   90.00
_cell.angle_beta   90.00
_cell.angle_gamma   90.00
#
_symmetry.space_group_name_H-M   'P 1'
#
loop_
_entity.id
_entity.type
_entity.pdbx_description
1 polymer ?
#
loop_
_entity_poly.entity_id
_entity_poly.type
_entity_poly.pdbx_seq_one_letter_code
_entity_poly.pdbx_strand_id
1 'polypeptide(L)'
;MILMRILPGVLKELVKHVPTVLFEVVEWKLLASELPKLSRRLLHKEGFSELYAEQTKFLAPLNIHLVTELSKQKIAENKQSLAQNILALYFAQLLSPHGFFLDLGPTHFEMKDNGLHFAPSGLWTKFDQNFSKGLKDIYDGFYLGNEELFHKGLIESGLTSNKWPLSDRQKLAELFKSHFGASLTSEMTFDLETFKASFFKIADFMLEKKVTISTDFLYLGIGLITLYSSLENLGEKVNVKEVYLNTMSKL
;
A
#
# COMPACT_ATOMS: atom_id res chain seq x y z
N MET A 1 20.77 -14.87 1.85
CA MET A 1 21.68 -14.12 2.75
C MET A 1 22.65 -13.17 2.05
N ILE A 2 23.08 -13.41 0.82
CA ILE A 2 24.00 -12.52 0.07
C ILE A 2 23.33 -11.21 -0.36
N LEU A 3 22.07 -11.23 -0.75
CA LEU A 3 21.29 -10.03 -1.16
C LEU A 3 21.21 -8.96 -0.05
N MET A 4 21.06 -9.37 1.20
CA MET A 4 20.96 -8.45 2.34
C MET A 4 22.21 -7.60 2.58
N ARG A 5 23.38 -8.00 2.07
CA ARG A 5 24.63 -7.23 2.24
C ARG A 5 24.78 -6.09 1.23
N ILE A 6 24.04 -6.14 0.12
CA ILE A 6 24.18 -5.21 -1.01
C ILE A 6 23.08 -4.13 -0.99
N LEU A 7 22.00 -4.35 -0.23
CA LEU A 7 20.87 -3.43 -0.20
C LEU A 7 21.16 -2.16 0.62
N PRO A 8 20.75 -0.97 0.17
CA PRO A 8 20.71 0.24 0.98
C PRO A 8 19.92 0.04 2.29
N GLY A 9 20.28 0.78 3.35
CA GLY A 9 19.73 0.60 4.70
C GLY A 9 18.18 0.57 4.75
N VAL A 10 17.53 1.49 4.03
CA VAL A 10 16.04 1.55 3.94
C VAL A 10 15.46 0.29 3.30
N LEU A 11 16.08 -0.22 2.21
CA LEU A 11 15.64 -1.47 1.60
C LEU A 11 15.89 -2.70 2.49
N LYS A 12 16.91 -2.66 3.34
CA LYS A 12 17.15 -3.73 4.33
C LYS A 12 16.03 -3.80 5.37
N GLU A 13 15.57 -2.66 5.85
CA GLU A 13 14.46 -2.62 6.79
C GLU A 13 13.17 -3.09 6.12
N LEU A 14 12.87 -2.63 4.91
CA LEU A 14 11.71 -3.11 4.14
C LEU A 14 11.76 -4.62 3.91
N VAL A 15 12.90 -5.18 3.51
CA VAL A 15 13.06 -6.62 3.27
C VAL A 15 12.94 -7.45 4.56
N LYS A 16 13.30 -6.92 5.72
CA LYS A 16 13.07 -7.62 7.00
C LYS A 16 11.59 -7.86 7.30
N HIS A 17 10.73 -6.96 6.86
CA HIS A 17 9.28 -7.05 7.05
C HIS A 17 8.56 -7.79 5.92
N VAL A 18 9.23 -8.01 4.77
CA VAL A 18 8.67 -8.79 3.67
C VAL A 18 8.64 -10.26 4.07
N PRO A 19 7.46 -10.87 4.14
CA PRO A 19 7.34 -12.28 4.45
C PRO A 19 8.13 -13.15 3.47
N THR A 20 8.81 -14.18 3.98
CA THR A 20 9.62 -15.10 3.15
C THR A 20 8.81 -15.73 2.03
N VAL A 21 7.52 -15.99 2.25
CA VAL A 21 6.61 -16.52 1.23
C VAL A 21 6.43 -15.57 0.03
N LEU A 22 6.51 -14.25 0.22
CA LEU A 22 6.52 -13.34 -0.92
C LEU A 22 7.72 -13.56 -1.84
N PHE A 23 8.85 -13.98 -1.27
CA PHE A 23 10.03 -14.34 -2.06
C PHE A 23 9.87 -15.70 -2.79
N GLU A 24 8.91 -16.53 -2.39
CA GLU A 24 8.57 -17.79 -3.06
C GLU A 24 7.54 -17.56 -4.18
N VAL A 25 6.64 -16.59 -3.99
CA VAL A 25 5.57 -16.21 -4.94
C VAL A 25 6.09 -15.29 -6.04
N VAL A 26 7.04 -14.42 -5.72
CA VAL A 26 7.65 -13.51 -6.69
C VAL A 26 8.77 -14.22 -7.41
N GLU A 27 8.73 -14.25 -8.74
CA GLU A 27 9.87 -14.75 -9.52
C GLU A 27 11.14 -14.00 -9.13
N TRP A 28 12.16 -14.72 -8.65
CA TRP A 28 13.46 -14.15 -8.27
C TRP A 28 14.08 -13.29 -9.37
N LYS A 29 13.83 -13.62 -10.63
CA LYS A 29 14.26 -12.82 -11.78
C LYS A 29 13.60 -11.43 -11.78
N LEU A 30 12.30 -11.38 -11.46
CA LEU A 30 11.55 -10.13 -11.37
C LEU A 30 12.09 -9.27 -10.22
N LEU A 31 12.21 -9.84 -9.02
CA LEU A 31 12.78 -9.14 -7.88
C LEU A 31 14.20 -8.63 -8.14
N ALA A 32 15.07 -9.49 -8.72
CA ALA A 32 16.43 -9.12 -9.05
C ALA A 32 16.51 -8.00 -10.11
N SER A 33 15.54 -7.90 -11.01
CA SER A 33 15.47 -6.82 -12.01
C SER A 33 14.96 -5.50 -11.42
N GLU A 34 14.10 -5.56 -10.39
CA GLU A 34 13.51 -4.38 -9.77
C GLU A 34 14.39 -3.74 -8.70
N LEU A 35 15.15 -4.53 -7.94
CA LEU A 35 16.05 -4.02 -6.90
C LEU A 35 17.03 -2.94 -7.38
N PRO A 36 17.70 -3.08 -8.54
CA PRO A 36 18.55 -2.02 -9.08
C PRO A 36 17.78 -0.75 -9.41
N LYS A 37 16.53 -0.86 -9.90
CA LYS A 37 15.69 0.30 -10.22
C LYS A 37 15.27 1.03 -8.94
N LEU A 38 14.81 0.31 -7.92
CA LEU A 38 14.49 0.88 -6.62
C LEU A 38 15.71 1.53 -5.96
N SER A 39 16.87 0.86 -6.02
CA SER A 39 18.12 1.41 -5.49
C SER A 39 18.53 2.68 -6.22
N ARG A 40 18.37 2.75 -7.54
CA ARG A 40 18.67 3.93 -8.34
C ARG A 40 17.72 5.10 -8.01
N ARG A 41 16.41 4.83 -7.90
CA ARG A 41 15.42 5.83 -7.48
C ARG A 41 15.75 6.40 -6.10
N LEU A 42 16.09 5.54 -5.16
CA LEU A 42 16.44 5.94 -3.79
C LEU A 42 17.74 6.77 -3.72
N LEU A 43 18.78 6.34 -4.44
CA LEU A 43 20.12 6.96 -4.37
C LEU A 43 20.22 8.22 -5.23
N HIS A 44 19.60 8.23 -6.41
CA HIS A 44 19.72 9.32 -7.38
C HIS A 44 18.48 10.19 -7.47
N LYS A 45 17.41 9.86 -6.71
CA LYS A 45 16.13 10.59 -6.73
C LYS A 45 15.56 10.80 -8.14
N GLU A 46 15.81 9.85 -9.05
CA GLU A 46 15.38 9.92 -10.45
C GLU A 46 13.84 10.03 -10.52
N GLY A 47 13.33 11.08 -11.20
CA GLY A 47 11.90 11.38 -11.32
C GLY A 47 11.20 11.82 -10.03
N PHE A 48 11.93 11.87 -8.91
CA PHE A 48 11.33 12.18 -7.61
C PHE A 48 10.82 13.62 -7.52
N SER A 49 11.56 14.59 -8.08
CA SER A 49 11.17 16.00 -8.01
C SER A 49 9.88 16.29 -8.77
N GLU A 50 9.68 15.63 -9.92
CA GLU A 50 8.45 15.71 -10.71
C GLU A 50 7.28 15.07 -9.96
N LEU A 51 7.46 13.83 -9.49
CA LEU A 51 6.48 13.15 -8.66
C LEU A 51 6.09 13.98 -7.43
N TYR A 52 7.08 14.53 -6.73
CA TYR A 52 6.86 15.34 -5.54
C TYR A 52 5.99 16.56 -5.85
N ALA A 53 6.27 17.28 -6.93
CA ALA A 53 5.51 18.45 -7.35
C ALA A 53 4.06 18.11 -7.71
N GLU A 54 3.85 17.02 -8.46
CA GLU A 54 2.52 16.59 -8.87
C GLU A 54 1.70 16.03 -7.69
N GLN A 55 2.32 15.23 -6.82
CA GLN A 55 1.67 14.71 -5.62
C GLN A 55 1.34 15.82 -4.62
N THR A 56 2.15 16.86 -4.50
CA THR A 56 1.85 18.03 -3.65
C THR A 56 0.52 18.67 -4.04
N LYS A 57 0.28 18.85 -5.35
CA LYS A 57 -0.98 19.41 -5.85
C LYS A 57 -2.15 18.45 -5.64
N PHE A 58 -1.92 17.17 -5.93
CA PHE A 58 -2.96 16.13 -5.84
C PHE A 58 -3.43 15.90 -4.40
N LEU A 59 -2.55 15.97 -3.41
CA LEU A 59 -2.85 15.72 -2.01
C LEU A 59 -3.36 16.96 -1.24
N ALA A 60 -3.22 18.16 -1.81
CA ALA A 60 -3.62 19.40 -1.16
C ALA A 60 -5.09 19.45 -0.68
N PRO A 61 -6.10 18.94 -1.45
CA PRO A 61 -7.50 18.91 -0.99
C PRO A 61 -7.73 18.09 0.29
N LEU A 62 -6.82 17.18 0.61
CA LEU A 62 -6.85 16.34 1.82
C LEU A 62 -6.12 16.96 3.01
N ASN A 63 -5.57 18.17 2.85
CA ASN A 63 -4.69 18.81 3.83
C ASN A 63 -3.45 17.95 4.17
N ILE A 64 -2.88 17.31 3.13
CA ILE A 64 -1.66 16.51 3.21
C ILE A 64 -0.55 17.29 2.50
N HIS A 65 0.50 17.60 3.24
CA HIS A 65 1.62 18.41 2.80
C HIS A 65 2.89 17.57 2.66
N LEU A 66 3.44 17.49 1.46
CA LEU A 66 4.75 16.90 1.29
C LEU A 66 5.81 17.89 1.78
N VAL A 67 6.74 17.41 2.60
CA VAL A 67 7.84 18.20 3.16
C VAL A 67 9.18 17.49 2.93
N THR A 68 10.26 18.24 2.91
CA THR A 68 11.61 17.67 2.75
C THR A 68 12.15 17.09 4.06
N GLU A 69 11.75 17.66 5.18
CA GLU A 69 12.13 17.25 6.54
C GLU A 69 10.98 17.52 7.51
N LEU A 70 10.84 16.65 8.49
CA LEU A 70 9.91 16.85 9.60
C LEU A 70 10.47 17.80 10.64
N SER A 71 9.61 18.39 11.44
CA SER A 71 10.06 19.26 12.54
C SER A 71 10.79 18.45 13.61
N LYS A 72 11.83 19.03 14.22
CA LYS A 72 12.55 18.38 15.33
C LYS A 72 11.80 18.45 16.65
N GLN A 73 10.72 19.22 16.73
CA GLN A 73 9.89 19.35 17.91
C GLN A 73 8.84 18.23 17.92
N LYS A 74 8.85 17.42 18.96
CA LYS A 74 7.73 16.50 19.27
C LYS A 74 6.55 17.35 19.76
N ILE A 75 5.64 17.70 18.87
CA ILE A 75 4.33 18.21 19.24
C ILE A 75 3.54 17.02 19.77
N ALA A 76 2.77 17.22 20.84
CA ALA A 76 1.85 16.19 21.32
C ALA A 76 0.80 15.93 20.22
N GLU A 77 0.98 14.85 19.49
CA GLU A 77 0.16 14.52 18.33
C GLU A 77 -1.14 13.87 18.79
N ASN A 78 -2.24 14.28 18.17
CA ASN A 78 -3.46 13.49 18.17
C ASN A 78 -3.23 12.23 17.33
N LYS A 79 -2.84 11.13 17.97
CA LYS A 79 -2.48 9.87 17.30
C LYS A 79 -3.61 9.33 16.43
N GLN A 80 -4.86 9.49 16.87
CA GLN A 80 -6.01 9.07 16.09
C GLN A 80 -6.13 9.85 14.77
N SER A 81 -6.01 11.18 14.85
CA SER A 81 -6.00 12.03 13.64
C SER A 81 -4.82 11.68 12.74
N LEU A 82 -3.64 11.43 13.30
CA LEU A 82 -2.47 11.02 12.54
C LEU A 82 -2.73 9.70 11.81
N ALA A 83 -3.27 8.67 12.50
CA ALA A 83 -3.60 7.39 11.89
C ALA A 83 -4.61 7.51 10.74
N GLN A 84 -5.68 8.31 10.92
CA GLN A 84 -6.67 8.57 9.88
C GLN A 84 -6.05 9.26 8.65
N ASN A 85 -5.18 10.25 8.87
CA ASN A 85 -4.56 10.97 7.76
C ASN A 85 -3.49 10.15 7.02
N ILE A 86 -2.73 9.28 7.71
CA ILE A 86 -1.83 8.32 7.06
C ILE A 86 -2.61 7.35 6.18
N LEU A 87 -3.74 6.85 6.67
CA LEU A 87 -4.60 5.97 5.90
C LEU A 87 -5.26 6.69 4.72
N ALA A 88 -5.66 7.96 4.88
CA ALA A 88 -6.16 8.80 3.80
C ALA A 88 -5.10 9.03 2.72
N LEU A 89 -3.85 9.29 3.10
CA LEU A 89 -2.72 9.38 2.18
C LEU A 89 -2.56 8.09 1.36
N TYR A 90 -2.62 6.92 2.03
CA TYR A 90 -2.52 5.64 1.34
C TYR A 90 -3.61 5.50 0.26
N PHE A 91 -4.87 5.72 0.62
CA PHE A 91 -5.98 5.63 -0.34
C PHE A 91 -5.88 6.65 -1.48
N ALA A 92 -5.51 7.88 -1.16
CA ALA A 92 -5.33 8.91 -2.18
C ALA A 92 -4.26 8.52 -3.21
N GLN A 93 -3.12 7.99 -2.75
CA GLN A 93 -2.03 7.59 -3.63
C GLN A 93 -2.42 6.44 -4.58
N LEU A 94 -3.31 5.51 -4.17
CA LEU A 94 -3.80 4.45 -5.03
C LEU A 94 -4.53 4.98 -6.27
N LEU A 95 -5.13 6.18 -6.15
CA LEU A 95 -5.86 6.84 -7.23
C LEU A 95 -5.00 7.86 -7.99
N SER A 96 -3.82 8.16 -7.49
CA SER A 96 -2.96 9.15 -8.11
C SER A 96 -2.40 8.64 -9.45
N PRO A 97 -2.58 9.37 -10.55
CA PRO A 97 -1.97 9.01 -11.83
C PRO A 97 -0.45 9.28 -11.85
N HIS A 98 0.08 9.95 -10.84
CA HIS A 98 1.45 10.43 -10.81
C HIS A 98 2.41 9.39 -10.25
N GLY A 99 2.01 8.67 -9.18
CA GLY A 99 2.79 7.62 -8.56
C GLY A 99 2.40 7.35 -7.11
N PHE A 100 3.08 6.39 -6.51
CA PHE A 100 2.82 5.87 -5.17
C PHE A 100 4.13 5.83 -4.37
N PHE A 101 4.18 6.48 -3.21
CA PHE A 101 5.30 6.37 -2.28
C PHE A 101 5.19 5.06 -1.51
N LEU A 102 6.25 4.24 -1.57
CA LEU A 102 6.27 2.90 -1.01
C LEU A 102 6.60 2.87 0.48
N ASP A 103 7.27 3.91 0.97
CA ASP A 103 7.72 4.00 2.35
C ASP A 103 6.79 4.88 3.16
N LEU A 104 5.80 4.24 3.77
CA LEU A 104 4.85 4.85 4.69
C LEU A 104 5.21 4.54 6.16
N GLY A 105 6.51 4.38 6.44
CA GLY A 105 7.02 4.06 7.77
C GLY A 105 6.78 5.17 8.81
N PRO A 106 6.79 4.83 10.12
CA PRO A 106 6.32 5.73 11.19
C PRO A 106 7.20 6.98 11.40
N THR A 107 8.40 6.99 10.84
CA THR A 107 9.34 8.12 10.97
C THR A 107 9.13 9.21 9.91
N HIS A 108 8.18 9.03 9.01
CA HIS A 108 7.93 9.91 7.86
C HIS A 108 6.77 10.89 8.06
N PHE A 109 6.13 10.88 9.24
CA PHE A 109 4.90 11.63 9.47
C PHE A 109 4.95 12.51 10.69
N GLU A 110 4.29 13.67 10.61
CA GLU A 110 3.92 14.50 11.76
C GLU A 110 2.60 15.23 11.48
N MET A 111 1.84 15.53 12.55
CA MET A 111 0.70 16.44 12.47
C MET A 111 1.17 17.85 12.77
N LYS A 112 0.88 18.79 11.88
CA LYS A 112 1.18 20.20 12.06
C LYS A 112 0.12 21.07 11.41
N ASP A 113 -0.30 22.13 12.08
CA ASP A 113 -1.31 23.08 11.58
C ASP A 113 -2.61 22.39 11.09
N ASN A 114 -3.04 21.34 11.82
CA ASN A 114 -4.17 20.45 11.50
C ASN A 114 -4.05 19.68 10.17
N GLY A 115 -2.86 19.61 9.58
CA GLY A 115 -2.56 18.86 8.38
C GLY A 115 -1.55 17.75 8.62
N LEU A 116 -1.55 16.73 7.75
CA LEU A 116 -0.50 15.72 7.72
C LEU A 116 0.72 16.26 6.98
N HIS A 117 1.86 16.33 7.63
CA HIS A 117 3.14 16.53 6.99
C HIS A 117 3.80 15.18 6.74
N PHE A 118 4.13 14.90 5.48
CA PHE A 118 4.77 13.67 5.05
C PHE A 118 6.11 13.97 4.38
N ALA A 119 7.18 13.38 4.91
CA ALA A 119 8.54 13.47 4.37
C ALA A 119 8.91 12.16 3.66
N PRO A 120 8.61 11.98 2.35
CA PRO A 120 8.86 10.73 1.65
C PRO A 120 10.36 10.45 1.50
N SER A 121 10.76 9.20 1.69
CA SER A 121 12.16 8.75 1.60
C SER A 121 12.77 8.81 0.19
N GLY A 122 11.95 9.01 -0.84
CA GLY A 122 12.35 8.92 -2.24
C GLY A 122 12.10 7.53 -2.86
N LEU A 123 11.57 6.58 -2.10
CA LEU A 123 11.18 5.27 -2.60
C LEU A 123 9.75 5.34 -3.15
N TRP A 124 9.60 5.16 -4.45
CA TRP A 124 8.33 5.31 -5.14
C TRP A 124 8.19 4.39 -6.36
N THR A 125 6.96 4.20 -6.81
CA THR A 125 6.62 3.53 -8.07
C THR A 125 5.49 4.25 -8.79
N LYS A 126 5.28 3.90 -10.05
CA LYS A 126 4.06 4.22 -10.79
C LYS A 126 3.44 2.91 -11.21
N PHE A 127 2.23 2.68 -10.75
CA PHE A 127 1.47 1.48 -11.11
C PHE A 127 1.00 1.53 -12.57
N ASP A 128 0.85 0.36 -13.17
CA ASP A 128 0.13 0.21 -14.43
C ASP A 128 -1.31 0.73 -14.29
N GLN A 129 -1.83 1.32 -15.35
CA GLN A 129 -3.15 1.94 -15.33
C GLN A 129 -4.28 0.93 -15.05
N ASN A 130 -4.19 -0.29 -15.61
CA ASN A 130 -5.18 -1.33 -15.37
C ASN A 130 -5.09 -1.83 -13.93
N PHE A 131 -3.87 -1.96 -13.40
CA PHE A 131 -3.66 -2.34 -12.00
C PHE A 131 -4.27 -1.32 -11.05
N SER A 132 -3.98 -0.02 -11.23
CA SER A 132 -4.55 1.06 -10.41
C SER A 132 -6.08 1.09 -10.48
N LYS A 133 -6.64 0.95 -11.70
CA LYS A 133 -8.09 0.90 -11.89
C LYS A 133 -8.70 -0.33 -11.22
N GLY A 134 -8.06 -1.50 -11.38
CA GLY A 134 -8.48 -2.73 -10.72
C GLY A 134 -8.47 -2.61 -9.20
N LEU A 135 -7.44 -2.00 -8.61
CA LEU A 135 -7.39 -1.73 -7.17
C LEU A 135 -8.54 -0.82 -6.71
N LYS A 136 -8.82 0.24 -7.46
CA LYS A 136 -9.97 1.11 -7.16
C LYS A 136 -11.27 0.32 -7.17
N ASP A 137 -11.50 -0.47 -8.22
CA ASP A 137 -12.70 -1.30 -8.34
C ASP A 137 -12.82 -2.33 -7.21
N ILE A 138 -11.69 -2.90 -6.72
CA ILE A 138 -11.66 -3.78 -5.54
C ILE A 138 -12.10 -3.03 -4.29
N TYR A 139 -11.53 -1.86 -4.00
CA TYR A 139 -11.87 -1.10 -2.80
C TYR A 139 -13.30 -0.55 -2.87
N ASP A 140 -13.72 0.02 -4.00
CA ASP A 140 -15.09 0.47 -4.21
C ASP A 140 -16.08 -0.70 -4.05
N GLY A 141 -15.82 -1.81 -4.72
CA GLY A 141 -16.64 -3.00 -4.65
C GLY A 141 -16.80 -3.52 -3.22
N PHE A 142 -15.69 -3.53 -2.47
CA PHE A 142 -15.67 -3.99 -1.09
C PHE A 142 -16.42 -3.04 -0.16
N TYR A 143 -16.07 -1.75 -0.14
CA TYR A 143 -16.65 -0.79 0.81
C TYR A 143 -18.07 -0.36 0.48
N LEU A 144 -18.48 -0.40 -0.79
CA LEU A 144 -19.85 -0.11 -1.23
C LEU A 144 -20.74 -1.36 -1.30
N GLY A 145 -20.19 -2.55 -1.09
CA GLY A 145 -20.92 -3.82 -1.16
C GLY A 145 -21.31 -4.23 -2.58
N ASN A 146 -20.56 -3.81 -3.60
CA ASN A 146 -20.79 -4.14 -4.99
C ASN A 146 -19.92 -5.34 -5.42
N GLU A 147 -20.50 -6.55 -5.34
CA GLU A 147 -19.81 -7.81 -5.68
C GLU A 147 -19.30 -7.86 -7.12
N GLU A 148 -20.07 -7.37 -8.07
CA GLU A 148 -19.70 -7.38 -9.48
C GLU A 148 -18.46 -6.51 -9.71
N LEU A 149 -18.44 -5.32 -9.13
CA LEU A 149 -17.31 -4.40 -9.20
C LEU A 149 -16.06 -4.98 -8.53
N PHE A 150 -16.24 -5.63 -7.36
CA PHE A 150 -15.15 -6.29 -6.66
C PHE A 150 -14.50 -7.39 -7.51
N HIS A 151 -15.30 -8.27 -8.11
CA HIS A 151 -14.79 -9.33 -8.99
C HIS A 151 -14.14 -8.77 -10.26
N LYS A 152 -14.72 -7.74 -10.85
CA LYS A 152 -14.14 -7.03 -12.00
C LYS A 152 -12.77 -6.45 -11.66
N GLY A 153 -12.63 -5.83 -10.48
CA GLY A 153 -11.36 -5.27 -10.01
C GLY A 153 -10.27 -6.33 -9.86
N LEU A 154 -10.61 -7.53 -9.34
CA LEU A 154 -9.66 -8.65 -9.25
C LEU A 154 -9.16 -9.12 -10.63
N ILE A 155 -9.99 -9.03 -11.66
CA ILE A 155 -9.60 -9.37 -13.03
C ILE A 155 -8.74 -8.27 -13.66
N GLU A 156 -9.15 -7.02 -13.55
CA GLU A 156 -8.45 -5.88 -14.15
C GLU A 156 -7.06 -5.67 -13.50
N SER A 157 -6.93 -5.91 -12.19
CA SER A 157 -5.63 -5.89 -11.51
C SER A 157 -4.72 -7.08 -11.83
N GLY A 158 -5.19 -8.06 -12.60
CA GLY A 158 -4.42 -9.25 -12.96
C GLY A 158 -4.29 -10.29 -11.84
N LEU A 159 -5.01 -10.12 -10.72
CA LEU A 159 -5.00 -11.06 -9.59
C LEU A 159 -5.78 -12.34 -9.90
N THR A 160 -6.70 -12.29 -10.86
CA THR A 160 -7.41 -13.46 -11.40
C THR A 160 -7.69 -13.27 -12.90
N SER A 161 -8.33 -14.26 -13.52
CA SER A 161 -8.65 -14.24 -14.94
C SER A 161 -10.01 -14.87 -15.21
N ASN A 162 -10.72 -14.37 -16.22
CA ASN A 162 -11.95 -14.97 -16.72
C ASN A 162 -11.77 -16.43 -17.21
N LYS A 163 -10.52 -16.85 -17.49
CA LYS A 163 -10.18 -18.21 -17.86
C LYS A 163 -10.17 -19.18 -16.67
N TRP A 164 -10.17 -18.68 -15.45
CA TRP A 164 -10.20 -19.51 -14.27
C TRP A 164 -11.58 -20.09 -14.03
N PRO A 165 -11.66 -21.30 -13.42
CA PRO A 165 -12.92 -21.84 -12.91
C PRO A 165 -13.61 -20.83 -11.98
N LEU A 166 -14.93 -20.77 -12.03
CA LEU A 166 -15.72 -19.87 -11.20
C LEU A 166 -15.44 -20.08 -9.69
N SER A 167 -15.31 -21.35 -9.28
CA SER A 167 -14.98 -21.72 -7.90
C SER A 167 -13.64 -21.13 -7.42
N ASP A 168 -12.62 -21.11 -8.27
CA ASP A 168 -11.31 -20.56 -7.92
C ASP A 168 -11.36 -19.03 -7.82
N ARG A 169 -12.11 -18.37 -8.71
CA ARG A 169 -12.34 -16.92 -8.64
C ARG A 169 -13.10 -16.52 -7.38
N GLN A 170 -14.13 -17.28 -7.03
CA GLN A 170 -14.88 -17.07 -5.79
C GLN A 170 -14.00 -17.29 -4.56
N LYS A 171 -13.19 -18.35 -4.55
CA LYS A 171 -12.26 -18.62 -3.44
C LYS A 171 -11.26 -17.51 -3.23
N LEU A 172 -10.67 -16.97 -4.30
CA LEU A 172 -9.76 -15.81 -4.22
C LEU A 172 -10.49 -14.58 -3.67
N ALA A 173 -11.71 -14.31 -4.17
CA ALA A 173 -12.52 -13.19 -3.69
C ALA A 173 -12.83 -13.30 -2.18
N GLU A 174 -13.16 -14.50 -1.68
CA GLU A 174 -13.38 -14.74 -0.26
C GLU A 174 -12.11 -14.52 0.58
N LEU A 175 -10.94 -14.91 0.08
CA LEU A 175 -9.66 -14.67 0.75
C LEU A 175 -9.37 -13.18 0.86
N PHE A 176 -9.58 -12.40 -0.21
CA PHE A 176 -9.44 -10.94 -0.17
C PHE A 176 -10.46 -10.29 0.76
N LYS A 177 -11.73 -10.70 0.73
CA LYS A 177 -12.74 -10.20 1.66
C LYS A 177 -12.41 -10.52 3.11
N SER A 178 -11.90 -11.71 3.37
CA SER A 178 -11.43 -12.09 4.71
C SER A 178 -10.22 -11.24 5.15
N HIS A 179 -9.34 -10.91 4.22
CA HIS A 179 -8.19 -10.02 4.47
C HIS A 179 -8.62 -8.60 4.84
N PHE A 180 -9.63 -8.07 4.16
CA PHE A 180 -10.21 -6.75 4.47
C PHE A 180 -11.19 -6.79 5.64
N GLY A 181 -11.68 -7.93 6.05
CA GLY A 181 -12.89 -8.24 6.81
C GLY A 181 -13.27 -7.34 7.97
N ALA A 182 -12.33 -7.03 8.87
CA ALA A 182 -12.61 -6.19 10.03
C ALA A 182 -12.88 -4.71 9.65
N SER A 183 -12.48 -4.26 8.47
CA SER A 183 -12.57 -2.86 8.04
C SER A 183 -13.96 -2.41 7.59
N LEU A 184 -14.94 -3.33 7.48
CA LEU A 184 -16.30 -3.01 7.01
C LEU A 184 -17.24 -2.51 8.08
N THR A 185 -17.12 -3.01 9.30
CA THR A 185 -18.21 -2.94 10.29
C THR A 185 -17.89 -2.16 11.55
N SER A 186 -16.64 -1.90 11.83
CA SER A 186 -16.21 -1.24 13.06
C SER A 186 -14.83 -0.58 12.92
N GLU A 187 -14.49 0.21 13.91
CA GLU A 187 -13.11 0.64 14.10
C GLU A 187 -12.22 -0.59 14.34
N MET A 188 -11.09 -0.64 13.65
CA MET A 188 -10.10 -1.70 13.81
C MET A 188 -8.75 -1.14 14.24
N THR A 189 -8.01 -1.93 14.99
CA THR A 189 -6.58 -1.73 15.19
C THR A 189 -5.80 -2.46 14.11
N PHE A 190 -4.67 -1.90 13.72
CA PHE A 190 -3.78 -2.53 12.77
C PHE A 190 -2.79 -3.42 13.52
N ASP A 191 -2.59 -4.64 13.02
CA ASP A 191 -1.66 -5.64 13.54
C ASP A 191 -0.93 -6.28 12.36
N LEU A 192 0.39 -6.13 12.35
CA LEU A 192 1.22 -6.56 11.21
C LEU A 192 1.27 -8.08 11.08
N GLU A 193 1.23 -8.82 12.18
CA GLU A 193 1.26 -10.29 12.12
C GLU A 193 -0.07 -10.86 11.61
N THR A 194 -1.19 -10.29 12.02
CA THR A 194 -2.52 -10.65 11.46
C THR A 194 -2.59 -10.32 9.97
N PHE A 195 -2.08 -9.14 9.56
CA PHE A 195 -1.97 -8.78 8.15
C PHE A 195 -1.16 -9.81 7.36
N LYS A 196 0.04 -10.15 7.83
CA LYS A 196 0.90 -11.15 7.20
C LYS A 196 0.20 -12.49 7.09
N ALA A 197 -0.41 -12.97 8.17
CA ALA A 197 -1.09 -14.28 8.20
C ALA A 197 -2.25 -14.35 7.20
N SER A 198 -3.03 -13.28 7.02
CA SER A 198 -4.10 -13.23 6.02
C SER A 198 -3.56 -13.09 4.60
N PHE A 199 -2.52 -12.30 4.41
CA PHE A 199 -1.86 -12.15 3.11
C PHE A 199 -1.20 -13.46 2.64
N PHE A 200 -0.62 -14.25 3.55
CA PHE A 200 -0.07 -15.56 3.23
C PHE A 200 -1.09 -16.50 2.61
N LYS A 201 -2.32 -16.51 3.12
CA LYS A 201 -3.38 -17.36 2.55
C LYS A 201 -3.70 -17.00 1.10
N ILE A 202 -3.65 -15.71 0.78
CA ILE A 202 -3.82 -15.23 -0.61
C ILE A 202 -2.63 -15.67 -1.46
N ALA A 203 -1.42 -15.45 -0.97
CA ALA A 203 -0.19 -15.80 -1.67
C ALA A 203 -0.08 -17.31 -1.93
N ASP A 204 -0.35 -18.15 -0.94
CA ASP A 204 -0.35 -19.62 -1.06
C ASP A 204 -1.36 -20.10 -2.12
N PHE A 205 -2.56 -19.50 -2.12
CA PHE A 205 -3.57 -19.82 -3.11
C PHE A 205 -3.13 -19.41 -4.53
N MET A 206 -2.51 -18.24 -4.67
CA MET A 206 -1.98 -17.78 -5.96
C MET A 206 -0.85 -18.70 -6.46
N LEU A 207 0.03 -19.17 -5.57
CA LEU A 207 1.06 -20.16 -5.89
C LEU A 207 0.47 -21.49 -6.35
N GLU A 208 -0.52 -22.02 -5.62
CA GLU A 208 -1.24 -23.24 -5.99
C GLU A 208 -1.80 -23.14 -7.41
N LYS A 209 -2.33 -21.97 -7.76
CA LYS A 209 -2.90 -21.70 -9.09
C LYS A 209 -1.85 -21.26 -10.14
N LYS A 210 -0.57 -21.25 -9.79
CA LYS A 210 0.56 -20.84 -10.66
C LYS A 210 0.36 -19.45 -11.25
N VAL A 211 -0.13 -18.50 -10.44
CA VAL A 211 -0.29 -17.10 -10.85
C VAL A 211 1.06 -16.41 -10.77
N THR A 212 1.45 -15.76 -11.84
CA THR A 212 2.60 -14.86 -11.83
C THR A 212 2.17 -13.53 -11.19
N ILE A 213 2.72 -13.23 -10.03
CA ILE A 213 2.48 -11.96 -9.35
C ILE A 213 3.17 -10.83 -10.10
N SER A 214 2.43 -9.78 -10.40
CA SER A 214 2.98 -8.59 -11.07
C SER A 214 3.92 -7.81 -10.13
N THR A 215 4.82 -7.04 -10.72
CA THR A 215 5.68 -6.09 -9.99
C THR A 215 4.86 -5.08 -9.20
N ASP A 216 3.72 -4.65 -9.74
CA ASP A 216 2.83 -3.68 -9.08
C ASP A 216 2.24 -4.25 -7.79
N PHE A 217 1.85 -5.52 -7.80
CA PHE A 217 1.38 -6.19 -6.58
C PHE A 217 2.48 -6.31 -5.52
N LEU A 218 3.72 -6.57 -5.95
CA LEU A 218 4.88 -6.55 -5.05
C LEU A 218 5.06 -5.17 -4.40
N TYR A 219 5.02 -4.12 -5.18
CA TYR A 219 5.15 -2.75 -4.68
C TYR A 219 3.99 -2.35 -3.77
N LEU A 220 2.77 -2.73 -4.12
CA LEU A 220 1.62 -2.55 -3.24
C LEU A 220 1.84 -3.24 -1.88
N GLY A 221 2.35 -4.49 -1.90
CA GLY A 221 2.68 -5.24 -0.69
C GLY A 221 3.71 -4.51 0.19
N ILE A 222 4.75 -3.93 -0.39
CA ILE A 222 5.73 -3.12 0.33
C ILE A 222 5.06 -1.91 0.99
N GLY A 223 4.24 -1.17 0.23
CA GLY A 223 3.49 -0.03 0.75
C GLY A 223 2.55 -0.41 1.91
N LEU A 224 1.85 -1.53 1.78
CA LEU A 224 0.96 -2.04 2.84
C LEU A 224 1.72 -2.43 4.10
N ILE A 225 2.87 -3.10 3.99
CA ILE A 225 3.69 -3.48 5.16
C ILE A 225 4.15 -2.23 5.92
N THR A 226 4.63 -1.21 5.22
CA THR A 226 5.08 0.04 5.86
C THR A 226 3.91 0.83 6.46
N LEU A 227 2.75 0.84 5.79
CA LEU A 227 1.50 1.40 6.31
C LEU A 227 1.07 0.71 7.61
N TYR A 228 0.98 -0.63 7.59
CA TYR A 228 0.60 -1.40 8.79
C TYR A 228 1.56 -1.17 9.94
N SER A 229 2.87 -1.13 9.68
CA SER A 229 3.88 -0.80 10.70
C SER A 229 3.65 0.58 11.32
N SER A 230 3.26 1.58 10.54
CA SER A 230 2.95 2.92 11.05
C SER A 230 1.69 2.94 11.91
N LEU A 231 0.62 2.32 11.43
CA LEU A 231 -0.67 2.32 12.12
C LEU A 231 -0.64 1.46 13.39
N GLU A 232 0.08 0.33 13.37
CA GLU A 232 0.33 -0.50 14.55
C GLU A 232 1.13 0.26 15.61
N ASN A 233 2.18 1.00 15.22
CA ASN A 233 2.98 1.82 16.15
C ASN A 233 2.17 2.93 16.83
N LEU A 234 1.13 3.43 16.19
CA LEU A 234 0.22 4.40 16.78
C LEU A 234 -0.74 3.75 17.78
N GLY A 235 -1.16 2.51 17.52
CA GLY A 235 -2.04 1.72 18.39
C GLY A 235 -3.49 2.20 18.44
N GLU A 236 -3.88 3.06 17.50
CA GLU A 236 -5.21 3.67 17.48
C GLU A 236 -6.22 2.83 16.69
N LYS A 237 -7.49 2.95 17.08
CA LYS A 237 -8.60 2.37 16.33
C LYS A 237 -9.03 3.32 15.21
N VAL A 238 -9.21 2.79 14.01
CA VAL A 238 -9.61 3.58 12.83
C VAL A 238 -10.80 2.93 12.12
N ASN A 239 -11.79 3.74 11.77
CA ASN A 239 -12.85 3.34 10.87
C ASN A 239 -12.35 3.46 9.41
N VAL A 240 -11.83 2.35 8.90
CA VAL A 240 -11.17 2.32 7.58
C VAL A 240 -12.13 2.66 6.45
N LYS A 241 -13.37 2.15 6.51
CA LYS A 241 -14.42 2.44 5.52
C LYS A 241 -14.73 3.94 5.46
N GLU A 242 -14.89 4.57 6.61
CA GLU A 242 -15.18 6.00 6.69
C GLU A 242 -14.02 6.84 6.13
N VAL A 243 -12.77 6.50 6.49
CA VAL A 243 -11.58 7.18 5.94
C VAL A 243 -11.53 7.02 4.43
N TYR A 244 -11.80 5.80 3.91
CA TYR A 244 -11.87 5.56 2.47
C TYR A 244 -12.89 6.46 1.78
N LEU A 245 -14.16 6.41 2.23
CA LEU A 245 -15.23 7.18 1.62
C LEU A 245 -14.99 8.70 1.69
N ASN A 246 -14.51 9.19 2.84
CA ASN A 246 -14.18 10.60 3.01
C ASN A 246 -13.01 11.04 2.10
N THR A 247 -12.02 10.18 1.91
CA THR A 247 -10.90 10.46 0.99
C THR A 247 -11.39 10.52 -0.46
N MET A 248 -12.19 9.52 -0.89
CA MET A 248 -12.72 9.46 -2.26
C MET A 248 -13.63 10.64 -2.60
N SER A 249 -14.37 11.16 -1.62
CA SER A 249 -15.30 12.31 -1.83
C SER A 249 -14.58 13.65 -2.04
N LYS A 250 -13.29 13.74 -1.73
CA LYS A 250 -12.49 14.97 -1.83
C LYS A 250 -11.56 15.00 -3.05
N LEU A 251 -11.39 13.87 -3.73
CA LEU A 251 -10.58 13.69 -4.94
C LEU A 251 -11.43 13.62 -6.20
#